data_aece409e35a0f40f7ebf4db29da2f072
#
_entry.id   aece409e35a0f40f7ebf4db29da2f072
#
_cell.length_a   1.000
_cell.length_b   1.000
_cell.length_c   1.000
_cell.angle_alpha   90.00
_cell.angle_beta   90.00
_cell.angle_gamma   90.00
#
_symmetry.space_group_name_H-M   'P 1'
#
loop_
_entity.id
_entity.type
_entity.pdbx_description
1 polymer ?
#
loop_
_entity_poly.entity_id
_entity_poly.type
_entity_poly.pdbx_seq_one_letter_code
_entity_poly.pdbx_strand_id
1 'polypeptide(L)'
;MSSTKQEIVGRTQMQDQSINPLIKWGDHLSVGHPEIDAQHKEIYEFGAEIYESWRHGVRVGELRLAADRLLKLLRAHFIYEERLLAGIGYGDLKRHAAEHRSMLKELQAMREHFKTLSDDDDSPGGSVLSPNWSVMQFILAFTFGHVMTSDMSYVQPLQAGSRGPHWP
;
A
#
# COMPACT_ATOMS: atom_id res chain seq x y z
N MET A 1 41.37 -28.87 33.83
CA MET A 1 39.93 -29.01 33.95
C MET A 1 39.32 -27.65 34.16
N SER A 2 38.81 -27.02 33.15
CA SER A 2 37.94 -25.84 33.14
C SER A 2 38.16 -25.07 31.87
N SER A 3 37.41 -25.42 30.86
CA SER A 3 37.26 -24.55 29.67
C SER A 3 36.12 -25.08 28.86
N THR A 4 34.90 -24.76 29.24
CA THR A 4 33.71 -25.01 28.38
C THR A 4 32.50 -24.24 28.93
N LYS A 5 32.56 -22.91 28.99
CA LYS A 5 31.39 -22.10 29.38
C LYS A 5 31.42 -20.67 28.84
N GLN A 6 32.07 -20.41 27.74
CA GLN A 6 32.10 -19.04 27.15
C GLN A 6 31.70 -18.93 25.69
N GLU A 7 30.99 -19.90 25.12
CA GLU A 7 30.61 -19.86 23.68
C GLU A 7 29.12 -19.86 23.38
N ILE A 8 28.23 -19.48 24.30
CA ILE A 8 26.78 -19.41 24.06
C ILE A 8 26.17 -18.01 24.31
N VAL A 9 26.95 -16.95 24.19
CA VAL A 9 26.38 -15.58 24.33
C VAL A 9 26.57 -14.73 23.07
N GLY A 10 26.80 -15.32 21.94
CA GLY A 10 27.03 -14.61 20.67
C GLY A 10 25.90 -14.74 19.61
N ARG A 11 24.71 -15.12 19.98
CA ARG A 11 23.64 -15.39 18.97
C ARG A 11 22.30 -14.80 19.31
N THR A 12 22.27 -13.53 19.66
CA THR A 12 20.96 -12.85 19.80
C THR A 12 21.16 -11.34 19.63
N GLN A 13 21.35 -10.93 18.42
CA GLN A 13 21.00 -9.60 17.88
C GLN A 13 21.18 -9.65 16.36
N MET A 14 20.46 -10.53 15.70
CA MET A 14 20.05 -10.24 14.32
C MET A 14 18.96 -9.19 14.46
N GLN A 15 19.38 -7.95 14.37
CA GLN A 15 18.53 -6.78 14.31
C GLN A 15 17.46 -7.03 13.24
N ASP A 16 16.24 -6.87 13.67
CA ASP A 16 15.05 -6.72 12.86
C ASP A 16 15.24 -5.53 11.88
N GLN A 17 15.88 -5.79 10.74
CA GLN A 17 16.04 -4.86 9.62
C GLN A 17 14.97 -5.15 8.55
N SER A 18 13.79 -5.53 8.94
CA SER A 18 12.86 -6.22 8.06
C SER A 18 11.77 -5.39 7.42
N ILE A 19 11.61 -4.13 7.70
CA ILE A 19 10.70 -3.30 6.91
C ILE A 19 11.55 -2.38 6.05
N ASN A 20 11.45 -2.54 4.73
CA ASN A 20 12.02 -1.58 3.79
C ASN A 20 11.51 -0.17 4.22
N PRO A 21 12.40 0.77 4.62
CA PRO A 21 11.97 2.10 5.07
C PRO A 21 11.12 2.86 4.03
N LEU A 22 11.12 2.39 2.78
CA LEU A 22 10.27 2.90 1.71
C LEU A 22 8.78 2.52 1.86
N ILE A 23 8.43 1.56 2.73
CA ILE A 23 7.05 1.11 2.95
C ILE A 23 6.60 1.43 4.39
N LYS A 24 7.20 2.41 5.01
CA LYS A 24 6.78 2.86 6.34
C LYS A 24 5.98 4.15 6.22
N TRP A 25 4.77 4.14 6.76
CA TRP A 25 3.98 5.38 6.91
C TRP A 25 4.76 6.42 7.71
N GLY A 26 4.68 7.67 7.30
CA GLY A 26 5.30 8.80 7.98
C GLY A 26 4.65 10.13 7.59
N ASP A 27 4.94 11.18 8.32
CA ASP A 27 4.34 12.52 8.15
C ASP A 27 4.52 13.10 6.73
N HIS A 28 5.56 12.66 6.02
CA HIS A 28 5.80 13.06 4.62
C HIS A 28 4.76 12.53 3.62
N LEU A 29 3.91 11.61 4.05
CA LEU A 29 2.83 11.02 3.25
C LEU A 29 1.45 11.54 3.67
N SER A 30 1.40 12.35 4.74
CA SER A 30 0.16 12.94 5.23
C SER A 30 -0.31 14.06 4.31
N VAL A 31 -1.57 13.99 3.91
CA VAL A 31 -2.27 15.08 3.22
C VAL A 31 -2.91 16.08 4.19
N GLY A 32 -2.81 15.81 5.50
CA GLY A 32 -3.34 16.65 6.57
C GLY A 32 -4.84 16.52 6.79
N HIS A 33 -5.48 15.46 6.26
CA HIS A 33 -6.87 15.12 6.52
C HIS A 33 -6.95 13.80 7.30
N PRO A 34 -7.46 13.81 8.56
CA PRO A 34 -7.36 12.66 9.45
C PRO A 34 -7.89 11.34 8.88
N GLU A 35 -9.04 11.39 8.20
CA GLU A 35 -9.67 10.19 7.61
C GLU A 35 -8.89 9.67 6.39
N ILE A 36 -8.43 10.56 5.49
CA ILE A 36 -7.59 10.17 4.35
C ILE A 36 -6.28 9.59 4.84
N ASP A 37 -5.63 10.25 5.79
CA ASP A 37 -4.36 9.79 6.35
C ASP A 37 -4.51 8.43 7.06
N ALA A 38 -5.62 8.19 7.74
CA ALA A 38 -5.92 6.90 8.36
C ALA A 38 -6.11 5.79 7.31
N GLN A 39 -6.82 6.07 6.22
CA GLN A 39 -7.02 5.13 5.13
C GLN A 39 -5.72 4.86 4.36
N HIS A 40 -4.93 5.87 4.07
CA HIS A 40 -3.60 5.71 3.49
C HIS A 40 -2.72 4.82 4.36
N LYS A 41 -2.70 5.09 5.66
CA LYS A 41 -1.94 4.29 6.62
C LYS A 41 -2.38 2.82 6.61
N GLU A 42 -3.69 2.54 6.60
CA GLU A 42 -4.20 1.17 6.52
C GLU A 42 -3.75 0.46 5.25
N ILE A 43 -3.80 1.13 4.10
CA ILE A 43 -3.33 0.59 2.82
C ILE A 43 -1.83 0.30 2.87
N TYR A 44 -1.05 1.20 3.47
CA TYR A 44 0.39 1.04 3.67
C TYR A 44 0.75 -0.14 4.55
N GLU A 45 0.10 -0.24 5.71
CA GLU A 45 0.33 -1.32 6.66
C GLU A 45 -0.01 -2.67 6.03
N PHE A 46 -1.11 -2.73 5.27
CA PHE A 46 -1.45 -3.91 4.51
C PHE A 46 -0.43 -4.23 3.41
N GLY A 47 0.10 -3.22 2.72
CA GLY A 47 1.19 -3.39 1.75
C GLY A 47 2.46 -3.96 2.41
N ALA A 48 2.79 -3.51 3.61
CA ALA A 48 3.91 -4.04 4.39
C ALA A 48 3.70 -5.51 4.81
N GLU A 49 2.48 -5.89 5.21
CA GLU A 49 2.10 -7.29 5.49
C GLU A 49 2.30 -8.18 4.26
N ILE A 50 1.86 -7.74 3.08
CA ILE A 50 2.06 -8.46 1.82
C ILE A 50 3.55 -8.62 1.51
N TYR A 51 4.35 -7.56 1.70
CA TYR A 51 5.79 -7.59 1.47
C TYR A 51 6.50 -8.61 2.36
N GLU A 52 6.18 -8.62 3.66
CA GLU A 52 6.77 -9.59 4.58
C GLU A 52 6.34 -11.02 4.23
N SER A 53 5.08 -11.24 3.90
CA SER A 53 4.60 -12.53 3.43
C SER A 53 5.34 -12.98 2.17
N TRP A 54 5.56 -12.07 1.22
CA TRP A 54 6.33 -12.34 0.01
C TRP A 54 7.77 -12.77 0.31
N ARG A 55 8.45 -12.10 1.24
CA ARG A 55 9.81 -12.48 1.63
C ARG A 55 9.91 -13.89 2.18
N HIS A 56 8.84 -14.41 2.77
CA HIS A 56 8.77 -15.72 3.38
C HIS A 56 8.15 -16.80 2.47
N GLY A 57 7.80 -16.45 1.24
CA GLY A 57 7.15 -17.36 0.28
C GLY A 57 5.64 -17.45 0.53
N VAL A 58 4.87 -16.57 -0.10
CA VAL A 58 3.40 -16.56 -0.02
C VAL A 58 2.80 -17.44 -1.12
N ARG A 59 1.72 -18.17 -0.82
CA ARG A 59 1.01 -18.98 -1.80
C ARG A 59 0.04 -18.15 -2.66
N VAL A 60 -0.24 -18.61 -3.88
CA VAL A 60 -1.16 -17.95 -4.82
C VAL A 60 -2.54 -17.70 -4.19
N GLY A 61 -3.06 -18.64 -3.40
CA GLY A 61 -4.31 -18.44 -2.67
C GLY A 61 -4.30 -17.26 -1.72
N GLU A 62 -3.19 -16.99 -1.05
CA GLU A 62 -3.02 -15.84 -0.16
C GLU A 62 -2.95 -14.52 -0.95
N LEU A 63 -2.31 -14.54 -2.13
CA LEU A 63 -2.28 -13.37 -3.04
C LEU A 63 -3.66 -13.01 -3.57
N ARG A 64 -4.50 -14.02 -3.87
CA ARG A 64 -5.89 -13.78 -4.27
C ARG A 64 -6.66 -13.05 -3.17
N LEU A 65 -6.53 -13.51 -1.92
CA LEU A 65 -7.14 -12.87 -0.76
C LEU A 65 -6.59 -11.45 -0.53
N ALA A 66 -5.28 -11.27 -0.70
CA ALA A 66 -4.65 -9.96 -0.60
C ALA A 66 -5.16 -8.98 -1.68
N ALA A 67 -5.28 -9.42 -2.93
CA ALA A 67 -5.84 -8.62 -4.01
C ALA A 67 -7.32 -8.25 -3.76
N ASP A 68 -8.12 -9.17 -3.22
CA ASP A 68 -9.51 -8.91 -2.85
C ASP A 68 -9.63 -7.88 -1.72
N ARG A 69 -8.78 -7.98 -0.69
CA ARG A 69 -8.74 -7.01 0.41
C ARG A 69 -8.30 -5.64 -0.09
N LEU A 70 -7.23 -5.58 -0.88
CA LEU A 70 -6.71 -4.34 -1.43
C LEU A 70 -7.74 -3.63 -2.32
N LEU A 71 -8.47 -4.37 -3.15
CA LEU A 71 -9.58 -3.81 -3.95
C LEU A 71 -10.67 -3.18 -3.08
N LYS A 72 -11.00 -3.77 -1.94
CA LYS A 72 -11.99 -3.20 -1.00
C LYS A 72 -11.48 -1.92 -0.37
N LEU A 73 -10.24 -1.92 0.12
CA LEU A 73 -9.61 -0.75 0.74
C LEU A 73 -9.53 0.42 -0.24
N LEU A 74 -8.99 0.19 -1.43
CA LEU A 74 -8.84 1.24 -2.44
C LEU A 74 -10.19 1.79 -2.93
N ARG A 75 -11.20 0.95 -3.11
CA ARG A 75 -12.53 1.43 -3.50
C ARG A 75 -13.15 2.32 -2.43
N ALA A 76 -13.07 1.93 -1.17
CA ALA A 76 -13.59 2.72 -0.06
C ALA A 76 -12.87 4.07 0.03
N HIS A 77 -11.55 4.04 -0.04
CA HIS A 77 -10.70 5.21 -0.02
C HIS A 77 -11.03 6.17 -1.18
N PHE A 78 -10.98 5.72 -2.43
CA PHE A 78 -11.23 6.56 -3.60
C PHE A 78 -12.64 7.18 -3.61
N ILE A 79 -13.66 6.43 -3.17
CA ILE A 79 -15.02 6.99 -3.04
C ILE A 79 -15.05 8.10 -2.00
N TYR A 80 -14.40 7.92 -0.87
CA TYR A 80 -14.35 8.92 0.19
C TYR A 80 -13.61 10.17 -0.27
N GLU A 81 -12.42 9.99 -0.82
CA GLU A 81 -11.56 11.05 -1.29
C GLU A 81 -12.19 11.88 -2.42
N GLU A 82 -12.75 11.23 -3.45
CA GLU A 82 -13.44 11.90 -4.55
C GLU A 82 -14.63 12.75 -4.06
N ARG A 83 -15.37 12.26 -3.05
CA ARG A 83 -16.45 13.06 -2.43
C ARG A 83 -15.92 14.27 -1.69
N LEU A 84 -14.84 14.10 -0.94
CA LEU A 84 -14.17 15.19 -0.24
C LEU A 84 -13.68 16.25 -1.22
N LEU A 85 -12.97 15.84 -2.28
CA LEU A 85 -12.44 16.72 -3.32
C LEU A 85 -13.54 17.44 -4.10
N ALA A 86 -14.65 16.75 -4.38
CA ALA A 86 -15.84 17.39 -4.96
C ALA A 86 -16.43 18.46 -4.05
N GLY A 87 -16.49 18.17 -2.74
CA GLY A 87 -17.01 19.10 -1.73
C GLY A 87 -16.22 20.41 -1.63
N ILE A 88 -14.91 20.36 -1.84
CA ILE A 88 -14.05 21.55 -1.84
C ILE A 88 -13.91 22.20 -3.23
N GLY A 89 -14.53 21.66 -4.27
CA GLY A 89 -14.43 22.16 -5.64
C GLY A 89 -13.05 22.00 -6.26
N TYR A 90 -12.35 20.88 -5.98
CA TYR A 90 -11.01 20.63 -6.52
C TYR A 90 -11.01 20.59 -8.05
N GLY A 91 -10.26 21.52 -8.68
CA GLY A 91 -10.29 21.72 -10.13
C GLY A 91 -9.86 20.51 -10.97
N ASP A 92 -8.91 19.72 -10.47
CA ASP A 92 -8.36 18.56 -11.16
C ASP A 92 -9.07 17.23 -10.82
N LEU A 93 -10.21 17.26 -10.09
CA LEU A 93 -10.95 16.08 -9.65
C LEU A 93 -11.19 15.08 -10.78
N LYS A 94 -11.54 15.56 -11.99
CA LYS A 94 -11.84 14.67 -13.13
C LYS A 94 -10.62 13.85 -13.55
N ARG A 95 -9.44 14.45 -13.57
CA ARG A 95 -8.17 13.76 -13.89
C ARG A 95 -7.82 12.79 -12.77
N HIS A 96 -7.89 13.24 -11.54
CA HIS A 96 -7.61 12.44 -10.33
C HIS A 96 -8.51 11.18 -10.27
N ALA A 97 -9.81 11.33 -10.42
CA ALA A 97 -10.74 10.20 -10.49
C ALA A 97 -10.49 9.26 -11.69
N ALA A 98 -9.89 9.75 -12.76
CA ALA A 98 -9.49 8.88 -13.88
C ALA A 98 -8.27 8.01 -13.50
N GLU A 99 -7.34 8.52 -12.73
CA GLU A 99 -6.21 7.77 -12.17
C GLU A 99 -6.70 6.65 -11.23
N HIS A 100 -7.65 6.94 -10.33
CA HIS A 100 -8.29 5.94 -9.47
C HIS A 100 -8.92 4.80 -10.27
N ARG A 101 -9.68 5.13 -11.32
CA ARG A 101 -10.29 4.11 -12.19
C ARG A 101 -9.24 3.25 -12.89
N SER A 102 -8.11 3.83 -13.31
CA SER A 102 -7.02 3.09 -13.93
C SER A 102 -6.40 2.10 -12.94
N MET A 103 -6.09 2.54 -11.73
CA MET A 103 -5.54 1.70 -10.68
C MET A 103 -6.47 0.55 -10.28
N LEU A 104 -7.77 0.82 -10.11
CA LEU A 104 -8.74 -0.23 -9.83
C LEU A 104 -8.83 -1.26 -10.96
N LYS A 105 -8.76 -0.81 -12.23
CA LYS A 105 -8.76 -1.70 -13.39
C LYS A 105 -7.51 -2.58 -13.43
N GLU A 106 -6.34 -2.01 -13.14
CA GLU A 106 -5.08 -2.75 -13.08
C GLU A 106 -5.11 -3.82 -11.99
N LEU A 107 -5.53 -3.46 -10.78
CA LEU A 107 -5.65 -4.40 -9.67
C LEU A 107 -6.69 -5.49 -9.93
N GLN A 108 -7.79 -5.17 -10.61
CA GLN A 108 -8.78 -6.16 -11.05
C GLN A 108 -8.19 -7.14 -12.07
N ALA A 109 -7.42 -6.65 -13.04
CA ALA A 109 -6.74 -7.50 -14.02
C ALA A 109 -5.73 -8.44 -13.35
N MET A 110 -4.95 -7.93 -12.40
CA MET A 110 -4.02 -8.72 -11.59
C MET A 110 -4.76 -9.81 -10.79
N ARG A 111 -5.85 -9.46 -10.14
CA ARG A 111 -6.71 -10.42 -9.41
C ARG A 111 -7.24 -11.53 -10.31
N GLU A 112 -7.72 -11.19 -11.51
CA GLU A 112 -8.19 -12.20 -12.47
C GLU A 112 -7.03 -13.09 -12.95
N HIS A 113 -5.85 -12.52 -13.18
CA HIS A 113 -4.65 -13.32 -13.49
C HIS A 113 -4.32 -14.31 -12.39
N PHE A 114 -4.36 -13.91 -11.12
CA PHE A 114 -4.11 -14.83 -10.00
C PHE A 114 -5.08 -16.01 -9.93
N LYS A 115 -6.29 -15.87 -10.47
CA LYS A 115 -7.23 -17.00 -10.55
C LYS A 115 -6.81 -18.10 -11.55
N THR A 116 -5.97 -17.75 -12.51
CA THR A 116 -5.48 -18.68 -13.54
C THR A 116 -4.23 -19.45 -13.10
N LEU A 117 -3.59 -19.04 -12.01
CA LEU A 117 -2.38 -19.67 -11.48
C LEU A 117 -2.74 -20.85 -10.58
N SER A 118 -1.88 -21.87 -10.54
CA SER A 118 -1.96 -22.94 -9.55
C SER A 118 -1.19 -22.60 -8.29
N ASP A 119 -1.50 -23.25 -7.17
CA ASP A 119 -0.75 -23.07 -5.93
C ASP A 119 0.70 -23.61 -6.02
N ASP A 120 0.99 -24.41 -7.05
CA ASP A 120 2.33 -24.93 -7.33
C ASP A 120 3.19 -23.97 -8.17
N ASP A 121 2.60 -22.90 -8.70
CA ASP A 121 3.33 -21.88 -9.50
C ASP A 121 4.20 -20.95 -8.62
N ASP A 122 4.18 -21.16 -7.30
CA ASP A 122 4.94 -20.34 -6.36
C ASP A 122 6.39 -20.82 -6.25
N SER A 123 7.26 -20.13 -6.97
CA SER A 123 8.69 -20.13 -6.64
C SER A 123 8.94 -19.13 -5.51
N PRO A 124 9.39 -19.58 -4.34
CA PRO A 124 9.79 -18.66 -3.27
C PRO A 124 10.91 -17.75 -3.76
N GLY A 125 10.73 -16.45 -3.59
CA GLY A 125 11.84 -15.53 -3.66
C GLY A 125 12.24 -15.04 -5.04
N GLY A 126 11.38 -14.31 -5.73
CA GLY A 126 11.97 -13.18 -6.39
C GLY A 126 12.25 -13.22 -7.88
N SER A 127 11.55 -13.99 -8.68
CA SER A 127 11.49 -13.62 -10.09
C SER A 127 10.66 -12.34 -10.24
N VAL A 128 11.17 -11.34 -10.98
CA VAL A 128 10.41 -10.15 -11.39
C VAL A 128 9.16 -10.48 -12.22
N LEU A 129 8.98 -11.74 -12.58
CA LEU A 129 7.82 -12.27 -13.28
C LEU A 129 6.87 -13.02 -12.34
N SER A 130 7.17 -13.08 -11.02
CA SER A 130 6.30 -13.76 -10.07
C SER A 130 5.04 -12.94 -9.78
N PRO A 131 3.90 -13.60 -9.50
CA PRO A 131 2.67 -12.93 -9.08
C PRO A 131 2.86 -12.01 -7.88
N ASN A 132 3.71 -12.42 -6.94
CA ASN A 132 4.09 -11.66 -5.75
C ASN A 132 4.73 -10.32 -6.07
N TRP A 133 5.61 -10.29 -7.07
CA TRP A 133 6.25 -9.07 -7.55
C TRP A 133 5.24 -8.07 -8.12
N SER A 134 4.23 -8.56 -8.84
CA SER A 134 3.19 -7.71 -9.42
C SER A 134 2.38 -6.97 -8.35
N VAL A 135 2.01 -7.64 -7.26
CA VAL A 135 1.33 -6.98 -6.12
C VAL A 135 2.23 -5.94 -5.49
N MET A 136 3.50 -6.27 -5.27
CA MET A 136 4.47 -5.33 -4.71
C MET A 136 4.66 -4.10 -5.58
N GLN A 137 4.83 -4.28 -6.90
CA GLN A 137 4.93 -3.16 -7.84
C GLN A 137 3.68 -2.27 -7.77
N PHE A 138 2.49 -2.87 -7.66
CA PHE A 138 1.25 -2.11 -7.54
C PHE A 138 1.22 -1.28 -6.25
N ILE A 139 1.60 -1.85 -5.11
CA ILE A 139 1.68 -1.12 -3.84
C ILE A 139 2.66 0.05 -3.93
N LEU A 140 3.84 -0.17 -4.52
CA LEU A 140 4.83 0.88 -4.72
C LEU A 140 4.32 1.97 -5.68
N ALA A 141 3.62 1.60 -6.77
CA ALA A 141 3.03 2.54 -7.71
C ALA A 141 1.91 3.36 -7.06
N PHE A 142 1.06 2.75 -6.25
CA PHE A 142 0.06 3.47 -5.45
C PHE A 142 0.73 4.45 -4.51
N THR A 143 1.70 3.98 -3.73
CA THR A 143 2.39 4.78 -2.72
C THR A 143 3.14 5.97 -3.31
N PHE A 144 4.07 5.69 -4.23
CA PHE A 144 4.98 6.71 -4.77
C PHE A 144 4.41 7.41 -6.00
N GLY A 145 3.66 6.68 -6.82
CA GLY A 145 3.10 7.23 -8.03
C GLY A 145 1.81 8.00 -7.82
N HIS A 146 1.00 7.64 -6.82
CA HIS A 146 -0.29 8.30 -6.59
C HIS A 146 -0.25 9.18 -5.35
N VAL A 147 -0.08 8.62 -4.15
CA VAL A 147 -0.12 9.39 -2.90
C VAL A 147 0.90 10.54 -2.90
N MET A 148 2.17 10.27 -3.23
CA MET A 148 3.22 11.30 -3.21
C MET A 148 3.14 12.32 -4.35
N THR A 149 2.35 12.09 -5.38
CA THR A 149 2.23 13.01 -6.52
C THR A 149 0.82 13.57 -6.65
N SER A 150 -0.16 12.71 -6.88
CA SER A 150 -1.52 13.14 -7.17
C SER A 150 -2.23 13.65 -5.93
N ASP A 151 -2.14 12.94 -4.79
CA ASP A 151 -2.81 13.35 -3.56
C ASP A 151 -2.13 14.57 -2.93
N MET A 152 -0.81 14.64 -2.95
CA MET A 152 -0.09 15.83 -2.50
C MET A 152 -0.48 17.10 -3.27
N SER A 153 -0.99 16.99 -4.50
CA SER A 153 -1.42 18.13 -5.29
C SER A 153 -2.65 18.85 -4.75
N TYR A 154 -3.50 18.16 -3.99
CA TYR A 154 -4.70 18.75 -3.40
C TYR A 154 -4.52 19.23 -1.94
N VAL A 155 -3.37 19.03 -1.32
CA VAL A 155 -3.12 19.45 0.07
C VAL A 155 -3.41 20.92 0.29
N GLN A 156 -2.91 21.80 -0.59
CA GLN A 156 -3.18 23.24 -0.48
C GLN A 156 -4.66 23.59 -0.71
N PRO A 157 -5.34 23.10 -1.76
CA PRO A 157 -6.78 23.27 -1.92
C PRO A 157 -7.59 22.78 -0.71
N LEU A 158 -7.22 21.63 -0.14
CA LEU A 158 -7.89 21.05 1.02
C LEU A 158 -7.78 21.97 2.24
N GLN A 159 -6.59 22.48 2.54
CA GLN A 159 -6.35 23.41 3.63
C GLN A 159 -7.06 24.76 3.42
N ALA A 160 -7.16 25.23 2.19
CA ALA A 160 -7.89 26.45 1.85
C ALA A 160 -9.41 26.28 2.03
N GLY A 161 -9.96 25.13 1.61
CA GLY A 161 -11.37 24.80 1.77
C GLY A 161 -11.78 24.61 3.24
N SER A 162 -10.88 24.11 4.08
CA SER A 162 -11.10 23.92 5.53
C SER A 162 -11.23 25.24 6.32
N ARG A 163 -10.88 26.37 5.75
CA ARG A 163 -10.99 27.72 6.37
C ARG A 163 -12.29 28.43 6.04
N GLY A 164 -13.18 27.83 5.24
CA GLY A 164 -14.52 28.33 4.96
C GLY A 164 -15.50 28.00 6.10
N PRO A 165 -16.66 28.72 6.21
CA PRO A 165 -17.58 28.52 7.31
C PRO A 165 -18.26 27.16 7.23
N HIS A 166 -18.03 26.36 8.27
CA HIS A 166 -18.75 25.14 8.64
C HIS A 166 -18.58 23.91 7.75
N TRP A 167 -17.63 23.06 8.14
CA TRP A 167 -17.78 21.62 7.95
C TRP A 167 -18.64 21.06 9.09
N PRO A 168 -19.64 20.18 8.78
CA PRO A 168 -20.40 19.48 9.79
C PRO A 168 -19.56 18.47 10.57
#